data_226973d834f2ca3bf6c58a967695360f
#
_entry.id   226973d834f2ca3bf6c58a967695360f
#
_cell.length_a   1.000
_cell.length_b   1.000
_cell.length_c   1.000
_cell.angle_alpha   90.00
_cell.angle_beta   90.00
_cell.angle_gamma   90.00
#
_symmetry.space_group_name_H-M   'P 1'
#
loop_
_entity.id
_entity.type
_entity.pdbx_description
1 polymer ?
#
loop_
_entity_poly.entity_id
_entity_poly.type
_entity_poly.pdbx_seq_one_letter_code
_entity_poly.pdbx_strand_id
1 'polypeptide(L)'
;IAMPPMCVYKARDYSGLPRCFHRLHYPARSLGGVGFIIVEATAVSPEGCISKNDLGLWSDNQVEAHAKLNYEIKKYTCQTTAIQLGHAGAKGTCDNILSPSGICFSPEYQHPKALNTQEIYEIVTKFKDAAIRAKAANYDIVEIHAAHGYLISEFLSPLTNKRDDEFGGSIDNRMRLLSLIAQEISPIIPFGVRISADDWEVGGNTIEDSKIIAKKCAELT
;
A
#
# COMPACT_ATOMS: atom_id res chain seq x y z
N ILE A 1 19.79 -0.05 -11.06
CA ILE A 1 19.39 0.75 -9.87
C ILE A 1 17.87 0.83 -9.85
N ALA A 2 17.27 0.61 -8.67
CA ALA A 2 15.84 0.75 -8.44
C ALA A 2 15.57 1.95 -7.51
N MET A 3 14.55 2.73 -7.80
CA MET A 3 14.03 3.79 -6.93
C MET A 3 12.87 3.23 -6.11
N PRO A 4 12.99 3.15 -4.76
CA PRO A 4 11.92 2.69 -3.91
C PRO A 4 10.78 3.71 -3.82
N PRO A 5 9.57 3.31 -3.37
CA PRO A 5 8.45 4.23 -3.18
C PRO A 5 8.72 5.19 -2.02
N MET A 6 8.66 6.48 -2.30
CA MET A 6 8.92 7.55 -1.32
C MET A 6 7.88 8.66 -1.49
N CYS A 7 7.02 8.86 -0.49
CA CYS A 7 5.96 9.85 -0.53
C CYS A 7 6.50 11.27 -0.65
N VAL A 8 5.98 12.03 -1.60
CA VAL A 8 6.33 13.44 -1.79
C VAL A 8 5.21 14.40 -1.35
N TYR A 9 4.02 13.89 -1.06
CA TYR A 9 2.87 14.65 -0.53
C TYR A 9 2.52 15.88 -1.39
N LYS A 10 2.40 15.70 -2.71
CA LYS A 10 2.16 16.79 -3.67
C LYS A 10 0.87 16.63 -4.51
N ALA A 11 -0.01 15.68 -4.16
CA ALA A 11 -1.28 15.51 -4.88
C ALA A 11 -2.25 16.68 -4.66
N ARG A 12 -2.29 17.26 -3.48
CA ARG A 12 -3.14 18.39 -3.05
C ARG A 12 -4.66 18.15 -3.19
N ASP A 13 -5.41 18.91 -2.48
CA ASP A 13 -6.87 19.00 -2.58
C ASP A 13 -7.61 17.67 -2.41
N TYR A 14 -6.97 16.70 -1.73
CA TYR A 14 -7.53 15.37 -1.50
C TYR A 14 -8.00 14.68 -2.79
N SER A 15 -7.33 15.00 -3.90
CA SER A 15 -7.70 14.50 -5.23
C SER A 15 -7.09 13.15 -5.57
N GLY A 16 -6.00 12.76 -4.91
CA GLY A 16 -5.20 11.60 -5.27
C GLY A 16 -4.45 11.70 -6.60
N LEU A 17 -4.56 12.84 -7.31
CA LEU A 17 -4.06 12.98 -8.67
C LEU A 17 -2.56 13.32 -8.72
N PRO A 18 -1.76 12.66 -9.56
CA PRO A 18 -0.43 13.13 -9.94
C PRO A 18 -0.47 14.57 -10.48
N ARG A 19 0.40 15.42 -9.94
CA ARG A 19 0.53 16.85 -10.31
C ARG A 19 1.87 17.13 -11.02
N CYS A 20 2.10 18.37 -11.38
CA CYS A 20 3.33 18.80 -12.05
C CYS A 20 4.61 18.35 -11.31
N PHE A 21 4.61 18.36 -9.96
CA PHE A 21 5.76 17.91 -9.19
C PHE A 21 6.11 16.44 -9.49
N HIS A 22 5.13 15.53 -9.48
CA HIS A 22 5.35 14.11 -9.79
C HIS A 22 5.90 13.94 -11.21
N ARG A 23 5.39 14.71 -12.17
CA ARG A 23 5.79 14.70 -13.58
C ARG A 23 7.18 15.32 -13.83
N LEU A 24 7.74 16.02 -12.87
CA LEU A 24 9.15 16.44 -12.85
C LEU A 24 10.01 15.44 -12.09
N HIS A 25 9.52 15.02 -10.93
CA HIS A 25 10.26 14.20 -9.97
C HIS A 25 10.63 12.82 -10.53
N TYR A 26 9.66 12.03 -11.00
CA TYR A 26 9.91 10.67 -11.48
C TYR A 26 10.63 10.63 -12.84
N PRO A 27 10.22 11.39 -13.86
CA PRO A 27 10.94 11.40 -15.15
C PRO A 27 12.40 11.86 -15.02
N ALA A 28 12.71 12.78 -14.11
CA ALA A 28 14.10 13.20 -13.86
C ALA A 28 14.97 12.04 -13.34
N ARG A 29 14.42 11.11 -12.54
CA ARG A 29 15.13 9.91 -12.06
C ARG A 29 15.33 8.91 -13.21
N SER A 30 14.30 8.73 -14.03
CA SER A 30 14.42 7.91 -15.24
C SER A 30 15.49 8.46 -16.18
N LEU A 31 15.50 9.77 -16.44
CA LEU A 31 16.54 10.44 -17.25
C LEU A 31 17.92 10.27 -16.62
N GLY A 32 18.03 10.27 -15.29
CA GLY A 32 19.26 10.06 -14.53
C GLY A 32 19.77 8.61 -14.50
N GLY A 33 19.13 7.67 -15.20
CA GLY A 33 19.62 6.29 -15.35
C GLY A 33 19.02 5.28 -14.37
N VAL A 34 17.94 5.60 -13.65
CA VAL A 34 17.20 4.63 -12.84
C VAL A 34 16.43 3.69 -13.75
N GLY A 35 16.69 2.38 -13.66
CA GLY A 35 16.09 1.37 -14.54
C GLY A 35 14.74 0.81 -14.06
N PHE A 36 14.41 0.99 -12.78
CA PHE A 36 13.14 0.56 -12.19
C PHE A 36 12.65 1.59 -11.18
N ILE A 37 11.43 2.06 -11.33
CA ILE A 37 10.82 3.07 -10.44
C ILE A 37 9.54 2.51 -9.84
N ILE A 38 9.43 2.54 -8.51
CA ILE A 38 8.19 2.29 -7.79
C ILE A 38 7.61 3.65 -7.38
N VAL A 39 6.44 3.99 -7.93
CA VAL A 39 5.71 5.21 -7.57
C VAL A 39 5.27 5.11 -6.12
N GLU A 40 5.32 6.23 -5.40
CA GLU A 40 5.02 6.36 -3.97
C GLU A 40 3.71 5.70 -3.53
N ALA A 41 3.58 5.48 -2.21
CA ALA A 41 2.36 4.95 -1.62
C ALA A 41 1.13 5.70 -2.15
N THR A 42 0.26 4.93 -2.79
CA THR A 42 -0.95 5.39 -3.46
C THR A 42 -2.13 4.73 -2.78
N ALA A 43 -3.01 5.56 -2.20
CA ALA A 43 -4.12 5.06 -1.40
C ALA A 43 -5.17 4.35 -2.27
N VAL A 44 -5.69 3.22 -1.77
CA VAL A 44 -6.74 2.44 -2.44
C VAL A 44 -8.15 2.96 -2.09
N SER A 45 -8.24 3.89 -1.15
CA SER A 45 -9.47 4.56 -0.74
C SER A 45 -9.16 5.93 -0.11
N PRO A 46 -10.11 6.87 -0.09
CA PRO A 46 -9.88 8.20 0.49
C PRO A 46 -9.44 8.15 1.95
N GLU A 47 -10.13 7.38 2.81
CA GLU A 47 -9.80 7.21 4.22
C GLU A 47 -8.47 6.47 4.44
N GLY A 48 -7.97 5.77 3.42
CA GLY A 48 -6.69 5.07 3.43
C GLY A 48 -5.48 5.93 3.13
N CYS A 49 -5.64 7.24 2.91
CA CYS A 49 -4.51 8.16 2.72
C CYS A 49 -3.74 8.37 4.03
N ILE A 50 -2.41 8.51 3.94
CA ILE A 50 -1.56 8.97 5.05
C ILE A 50 -1.90 10.44 5.34
N SER A 51 -2.06 11.23 4.28
CA SER A 51 -2.48 12.64 4.35
C SER A 51 -3.34 13.03 3.15
N LYS A 52 -4.03 14.16 3.24
CA LYS A 52 -4.84 14.71 2.13
C LYS A 52 -4.03 15.09 0.88
N ASN A 53 -2.70 14.95 0.92
CA ASN A 53 -1.79 15.25 -0.19
C ASN A 53 -1.17 14.00 -0.85
N ASP A 54 -1.68 12.82 -0.52
CA ASP A 54 -1.20 11.56 -1.09
C ASP A 54 -1.74 11.33 -2.51
N LEU A 55 -1.02 10.51 -3.26
CA LEU A 55 -1.59 9.88 -4.45
C LEU A 55 -2.69 8.89 -4.06
N GLY A 56 -3.65 8.72 -4.95
CA GLY A 56 -4.74 7.76 -4.80
C GLY A 56 -5.13 7.13 -6.12
N LEU A 57 -5.69 5.92 -6.03
CA LEU A 57 -6.17 5.18 -7.20
C LEU A 57 -7.50 4.47 -6.87
N TRP A 58 -8.36 5.17 -6.13
CA TRP A 58 -9.68 4.68 -5.69
C TRP A 58 -10.83 4.97 -6.66
N SER A 59 -10.57 5.74 -7.72
CA SER A 59 -11.59 6.16 -8.70
C SER A 59 -11.05 6.16 -10.12
N ASP A 60 -11.90 5.86 -11.09
CA ASP A 60 -11.53 5.75 -12.51
C ASP A 60 -11.06 7.10 -13.09
N ASN A 61 -11.52 8.23 -12.55
CA ASN A 61 -11.07 9.56 -12.94
C ASN A 61 -9.58 9.84 -12.62
N GLN A 62 -8.93 8.99 -11.82
CA GLN A 62 -7.52 9.09 -11.51
C GLN A 62 -6.63 8.35 -12.52
N VAL A 63 -7.19 7.40 -13.28
CA VAL A 63 -6.44 6.51 -14.20
C VAL A 63 -5.69 7.29 -15.27
N GLU A 64 -6.33 8.26 -15.93
CA GLU A 64 -5.69 9.04 -16.99
C GLU A 64 -4.46 9.82 -16.50
N ALA A 65 -4.55 10.42 -15.32
CA ALA A 65 -3.43 11.17 -14.73
C ALA A 65 -2.25 10.26 -14.37
N HIS A 66 -2.52 9.07 -13.83
CA HIS A 66 -1.51 8.04 -13.57
C HIS A 66 -0.91 7.48 -14.87
N ALA A 67 -1.72 7.22 -15.89
CA ALA A 67 -1.24 6.77 -17.21
C ALA A 67 -0.30 7.79 -17.84
N LYS A 68 -0.64 9.08 -17.75
CA LYS A 68 0.22 10.17 -18.22
C LYS A 68 1.55 10.24 -17.46
N LEU A 69 1.52 10.14 -16.13
CA LEU A 69 2.74 10.09 -15.32
C LEU A 69 3.62 8.91 -15.75
N ASN A 70 3.03 7.72 -15.84
CA ASN A 70 3.74 6.49 -16.20
C ASN A 70 4.37 6.58 -17.60
N TYR A 71 3.63 7.10 -18.56
CA TYR A 71 4.14 7.37 -19.91
C TYR A 71 5.36 8.30 -19.88
N GLU A 72 5.32 9.39 -19.10
CA GLU A 72 6.44 10.33 -18.99
C GLU A 72 7.67 9.70 -18.33
N ILE A 73 7.49 8.78 -17.36
CA ILE A 73 8.59 8.02 -16.76
C ILE A 73 9.27 7.12 -17.80
N LYS A 74 8.47 6.38 -18.59
CA LYS A 74 8.96 5.40 -19.57
C LYS A 74 9.58 6.02 -20.83
N LYS A 75 9.55 7.34 -21.00
CA LYS A 75 10.23 8.03 -22.12
C LYS A 75 11.75 7.92 -22.10
N TYR A 76 12.35 7.60 -20.97
CA TYR A 76 13.80 7.60 -20.77
C TYR A 76 14.32 6.17 -20.49
N THR A 77 15.20 6.01 -19.52
CA THR A 77 15.86 4.73 -19.25
C THR A 77 15.00 3.75 -18.46
N CYS A 78 14.04 4.23 -17.69
CA CYS A 78 13.14 3.38 -16.91
C CYS A 78 12.06 2.77 -17.82
N GLN A 79 12.19 1.49 -18.12
CA GLN A 79 11.22 0.77 -18.95
C GLN A 79 10.20 -0.02 -18.12
N THR A 80 10.52 -0.32 -16.86
CA THR A 80 9.65 -1.06 -15.95
C THR A 80 9.27 -0.18 -14.78
N THR A 81 7.96 -0.04 -14.54
CA THR A 81 7.41 0.78 -13.47
C THR A 81 6.50 -0.03 -12.57
N ALA A 82 6.57 0.25 -11.28
CA ALA A 82 5.60 -0.23 -10.32
C ALA A 82 4.88 0.93 -9.64
N ILE A 83 3.75 0.64 -9.01
CA ILE A 83 3.04 1.55 -8.12
C ILE A 83 2.80 0.85 -6.79
N GLN A 84 3.11 1.52 -5.68
CA GLN A 84 2.83 0.97 -4.35
C GLN A 84 1.39 1.28 -3.95
N LEU A 85 0.57 0.25 -3.79
CA LEU A 85 -0.80 0.36 -3.29
C LEU A 85 -0.83 0.18 -1.77
N GLY A 86 -1.53 1.05 -1.06
CA GLY A 86 -1.57 1.03 0.39
C GLY A 86 -2.84 1.60 1.01
N HIS A 87 -2.95 1.40 2.31
CA HIS A 87 -3.96 1.99 3.18
C HIS A 87 -3.29 2.34 4.51
N ALA A 88 -3.38 3.61 4.91
CA ALA A 88 -2.59 4.13 6.04
C ALA A 88 -2.97 3.54 7.42
N GLY A 89 -4.16 2.97 7.55
CA GLY A 89 -4.59 2.42 8.84
C GLY A 89 -4.69 3.49 9.93
N ALA A 90 -4.32 3.14 11.15
CA ALA A 90 -4.31 4.05 12.31
C ALA A 90 -3.32 5.21 12.18
N LYS A 91 -2.39 5.14 11.23
CA LYS A 91 -1.40 6.22 10.95
C LYS A 91 -1.92 7.26 9.97
N GLY A 92 -3.12 7.08 9.42
CA GLY A 92 -3.76 8.07 8.56
C GLY A 92 -4.10 9.35 9.33
N THR A 93 -4.03 10.49 8.63
CA THR A 93 -4.46 11.79 9.16
C THR A 93 -5.73 12.31 8.46
N CYS A 94 -6.37 11.46 7.67
CA CYS A 94 -7.65 11.72 7.02
C CYS A 94 -8.82 11.41 7.97
N ASP A 95 -10.02 11.72 7.55
CA ASP A 95 -11.23 11.44 8.32
C ASP A 95 -11.56 9.93 8.24
N ASN A 96 -12.22 9.37 9.27
CA ASN A 96 -12.71 7.99 9.32
C ASN A 96 -11.60 6.93 9.22
N ILE A 97 -10.45 7.13 9.86
CA ILE A 97 -9.35 6.17 9.89
C ILE A 97 -9.77 4.82 10.49
N LEU A 98 -9.21 3.76 9.95
CA LEU A 98 -9.55 2.37 10.24
C LEU A 98 -8.33 1.62 10.78
N SER A 99 -8.54 0.58 11.59
CA SER A 99 -7.48 -0.32 12.04
C SER A 99 -8.03 -1.73 12.34
N PRO A 100 -7.17 -2.74 12.55
CA PRO A 100 -7.63 -4.08 12.90
C PRO A 100 -8.46 -4.13 14.18
N SER A 101 -8.07 -3.35 15.21
CA SER A 101 -8.55 -3.49 16.59
C SER A 101 -8.89 -2.19 17.30
N GLY A 102 -8.97 -1.07 16.59
CA GLY A 102 -9.28 0.25 17.18
C GLY A 102 -8.15 0.81 18.04
N ILE A 103 -6.93 0.29 17.92
CA ILE A 103 -5.78 0.75 18.70
C ILE A 103 -5.19 1.98 18.02
N CYS A 104 -5.04 3.07 18.78
CA CYS A 104 -4.41 4.29 18.31
C CYS A 104 -2.90 4.09 18.13
N PHE A 105 -2.32 4.65 17.07
CA PHE A 105 -0.88 4.54 16.82
C PHE A 105 -0.04 5.25 17.89
N SER A 106 -0.43 6.45 18.25
CA SER A 106 0.13 7.20 19.41
C SER A 106 -0.91 8.20 19.91
N PRO A 107 -0.72 8.81 21.12
CA PRO A 107 -1.69 9.75 21.69
C PRO A 107 -2.01 10.97 20.83
N GLU A 108 -1.12 11.35 19.91
CA GLU A 108 -1.34 12.49 19.02
C GLU A 108 -2.16 12.13 17.77
N TYR A 109 -2.37 10.84 17.50
CA TYR A 109 -3.16 10.37 16.36
C TYR A 109 -4.65 10.22 16.74
N GLN A 110 -5.50 10.28 15.73
CA GLN A 110 -6.93 10.02 15.90
C GLN A 110 -7.15 8.56 16.33
N HIS A 111 -8.23 8.33 17.08
CA HIS A 111 -8.66 6.97 17.39
C HIS A 111 -9.28 6.31 16.15
N PRO A 112 -8.71 5.23 15.63
CA PRO A 112 -9.27 4.55 14.48
C PRO A 112 -10.50 3.72 14.89
N LYS A 113 -11.43 3.55 13.95
CA LYS A 113 -12.49 2.57 14.07
C LYS A 113 -11.92 1.16 13.86
N ALA A 114 -12.27 0.20 14.72
CA ALA A 114 -11.98 -1.21 14.48
C ALA A 114 -12.82 -1.72 13.30
N LEU A 115 -12.15 -2.39 12.35
CA LEU A 115 -12.81 -3.03 11.20
C LEU A 115 -13.60 -4.26 11.65
N ASN A 116 -14.84 -4.40 11.20
CA ASN A 116 -15.55 -5.66 11.25
C ASN A 116 -15.16 -6.56 10.04
N THR A 117 -15.57 -7.83 10.06
CA THR A 117 -15.22 -8.80 9.02
C THR A 117 -15.68 -8.36 7.64
N GLN A 118 -16.89 -7.81 7.50
CA GLN A 118 -17.40 -7.32 6.21
C GLN A 118 -16.56 -6.16 5.66
N GLU A 119 -16.18 -5.21 6.50
CA GLU A 119 -15.32 -4.08 6.12
C GLU A 119 -13.91 -4.54 5.70
N ILE A 120 -13.40 -5.64 6.28
CA ILE A 120 -12.12 -6.23 5.84
C ILE A 120 -12.23 -6.73 4.38
N TYR A 121 -13.31 -7.41 4.02
CA TYR A 121 -13.54 -7.84 2.63
C TYR A 121 -13.76 -6.66 1.67
N GLU A 122 -14.34 -5.55 2.14
CA GLU A 122 -14.42 -4.32 1.36
C GLU A 122 -13.03 -3.71 1.10
N ILE A 123 -12.11 -3.77 2.09
CA ILE A 123 -10.70 -3.37 1.87
C ILE A 123 -10.04 -4.25 0.80
N VAL A 124 -10.24 -5.57 0.83
CA VAL A 124 -9.73 -6.48 -0.22
C VAL A 124 -10.23 -6.04 -1.60
N THR A 125 -11.52 -5.72 -1.72
CA THR A 125 -12.12 -5.23 -2.97
C THR A 125 -11.50 -3.91 -3.43
N LYS A 126 -11.23 -2.96 -2.51
CA LYS A 126 -10.57 -1.69 -2.83
C LYS A 126 -9.15 -1.88 -3.39
N PHE A 127 -8.37 -2.83 -2.85
CA PHE A 127 -7.06 -3.19 -3.39
C PHE A 127 -7.16 -3.82 -4.78
N LYS A 128 -8.11 -4.72 -5.01
CA LYS A 128 -8.39 -5.30 -6.32
C LYS A 128 -8.71 -4.22 -7.36
N ASP A 129 -9.63 -3.33 -7.05
CA ASP A 129 -10.06 -2.25 -7.95
C ASP A 129 -8.91 -1.29 -8.26
N ALA A 130 -8.09 -0.97 -7.26
CA ALA A 130 -6.88 -0.17 -7.46
C ALA A 130 -5.85 -0.87 -8.37
N ALA A 131 -5.69 -2.19 -8.26
CA ALA A 131 -4.82 -2.97 -9.14
C ALA A 131 -5.34 -2.99 -10.59
N ILE A 132 -6.65 -3.10 -10.81
CA ILE A 132 -7.28 -2.98 -12.14
C ILE A 132 -6.95 -1.60 -12.74
N ARG A 133 -7.09 -0.53 -11.96
CA ARG A 133 -6.76 0.84 -12.39
C ARG A 133 -5.27 1.02 -12.64
N ALA A 134 -4.40 0.41 -11.82
CA ALA A 134 -2.96 0.43 -12.04
C ALA A 134 -2.57 -0.21 -13.38
N LYS A 135 -3.16 -1.36 -13.70
CA LYS A 135 -3.01 -2.01 -15.01
C LYS A 135 -3.52 -1.13 -16.15
N ALA A 136 -4.70 -0.51 -16.00
CA ALA A 136 -5.25 0.42 -16.98
C ALA A 136 -4.38 1.68 -17.18
N ALA A 137 -3.65 2.10 -16.14
CA ALA A 137 -2.66 3.17 -16.20
C ALA A 137 -1.27 2.72 -16.73
N ASN A 138 -1.17 1.48 -17.26
CA ASN A 138 0.03 0.88 -17.86
C ASN A 138 1.22 0.70 -16.89
N TYR A 139 0.99 0.58 -15.59
CA TYR A 139 2.02 0.07 -14.67
C TYR A 139 2.26 -1.42 -14.95
N ASP A 140 3.51 -1.85 -14.80
CA ASP A 140 3.91 -3.24 -15.07
C ASP A 140 3.75 -4.13 -13.84
N ILE A 141 3.89 -3.54 -12.64
CA ILE A 141 3.90 -4.25 -11.37
C ILE A 141 3.15 -3.41 -10.32
N VAL A 142 2.47 -4.07 -9.39
CA VAL A 142 1.95 -3.48 -8.16
C VAL A 142 2.83 -3.93 -6.98
N GLU A 143 3.21 -3.02 -6.10
CA GLU A 143 3.76 -3.37 -4.78
C GLU A 143 2.66 -3.23 -3.74
N ILE A 144 2.32 -4.30 -3.04
CA ILE A 144 1.39 -4.28 -1.89
C ILE A 144 2.15 -3.76 -0.67
N HIS A 145 1.70 -2.64 -0.11
CA HIS A 145 2.33 -2.04 1.07
C HIS A 145 1.88 -2.72 2.36
N ALA A 146 2.66 -3.69 2.83
CA ALA A 146 2.43 -4.45 4.05
C ALA A 146 3.48 -4.13 5.15
N ALA A 147 4.01 -2.90 5.16
CA ALA A 147 5.10 -2.47 6.04
C ALA A 147 4.76 -1.18 6.78
N HIS A 148 5.71 -0.71 7.60
CA HIS A 148 5.78 0.61 8.22
C HIS A 148 4.64 0.96 9.17
N GLY A 149 3.93 -0.04 9.71
CA GLY A 149 2.81 0.18 10.63
C GLY A 149 1.58 0.78 9.95
N TYR A 150 1.40 0.55 8.64
CA TYR A 150 0.16 0.83 7.92
C TYR A 150 -0.80 -0.35 7.99
N LEU A 151 -2.00 -0.25 7.46
CA LEU A 151 -3.11 -1.18 7.73
C LEU A 151 -2.73 -2.67 7.62
N ILE A 152 -2.08 -3.10 6.53
CA ILE A 152 -1.71 -4.51 6.37
C ILE A 152 -0.64 -4.90 7.39
N SER A 153 0.35 -4.02 7.64
CA SER A 153 1.35 -4.21 8.71
C SER A 153 0.70 -4.30 10.09
N GLU A 154 -0.34 -3.48 10.34
CA GLU A 154 -1.10 -3.55 11.59
C GLU A 154 -1.82 -4.90 11.76
N PHE A 155 -2.33 -5.50 10.68
CA PHE A 155 -2.88 -6.86 10.73
C PHE A 155 -1.81 -7.90 11.01
N LEU A 156 -0.61 -7.75 10.45
CA LEU A 156 0.51 -8.69 10.63
C LEU A 156 1.07 -8.65 12.05
N SER A 157 1.11 -7.46 12.70
CA SER A 157 1.73 -7.28 14.00
C SER A 157 0.80 -7.70 15.16
N PRO A 158 1.26 -8.55 16.10
CA PRO A 158 0.50 -8.88 17.29
C PRO A 158 0.38 -7.70 18.29
N LEU A 159 1.15 -6.62 18.09
CA LEU A 159 1.04 -5.41 18.90
C LEU A 159 -0.23 -4.63 18.60
N THR A 160 -0.62 -4.55 17.32
CA THR A 160 -1.75 -3.75 16.83
C THR A 160 -2.98 -4.59 16.47
N ASN A 161 -2.79 -5.89 16.18
CA ASN A 161 -3.87 -6.83 15.91
C ASN A 161 -4.20 -7.66 17.17
N LYS A 162 -5.25 -7.26 17.88
CA LYS A 162 -5.78 -7.95 19.06
C LYS A 162 -7.10 -8.69 18.79
N ARG A 163 -7.34 -9.01 17.50
CA ARG A 163 -8.54 -9.75 17.10
C ARG A 163 -8.48 -11.20 17.57
N ASP A 164 -9.65 -11.75 17.86
CA ASP A 164 -9.88 -13.15 18.26
C ASP A 164 -10.63 -13.96 17.19
N ASP A 165 -10.87 -13.33 16.00
CA ASP A 165 -11.49 -13.98 14.85
C ASP A 165 -10.44 -14.54 13.87
N GLU A 166 -10.89 -14.93 12.67
CA GLU A 166 -10.06 -15.50 11.61
C GLU A 166 -8.97 -14.57 11.06
N PHE A 167 -8.95 -13.29 11.45
CA PHE A 167 -7.95 -12.29 11.05
C PHE A 167 -6.94 -11.97 12.16
N GLY A 168 -7.01 -12.63 13.34
CA GLY A 168 -6.15 -12.36 14.48
C GLY A 168 -5.55 -13.60 15.13
N GLY A 169 -4.67 -13.42 16.12
CA GLY A 169 -4.00 -14.50 16.85
C GLY A 169 -2.80 -15.09 16.11
N SER A 170 -2.93 -16.24 15.47
CA SER A 170 -1.82 -16.92 14.77
C SER A 170 -1.26 -16.11 13.58
N ILE A 171 -0.01 -16.38 13.19
CA ILE A 171 0.59 -15.76 11.97
C ILE A 171 -0.30 -16.01 10.75
N ASP A 172 -0.87 -17.21 10.60
CA ASP A 172 -1.75 -17.54 9.48
C ASP A 172 -2.98 -16.65 9.43
N ASN A 173 -3.62 -16.42 10.56
CA ASN A 173 -4.77 -15.54 10.65
C ASN A 173 -4.37 -14.07 10.41
N ARG A 174 -3.27 -13.62 11.01
CA ARG A 174 -2.77 -12.24 10.79
C ARG A 174 -2.38 -11.96 9.34
N MET A 175 -1.93 -12.98 8.60
CA MET A 175 -1.64 -12.90 7.16
C MET A 175 -2.89 -12.97 6.27
N ARG A 176 -4.05 -13.34 6.78
CA ARG A 176 -5.25 -13.59 5.98
C ARG A 176 -5.64 -12.40 5.10
N LEU A 177 -5.62 -11.17 5.64
CA LEU A 177 -5.91 -9.97 4.84
C LEU A 177 -4.94 -9.85 3.66
N LEU A 178 -3.63 -9.95 3.90
CA LEU A 178 -2.61 -9.90 2.84
C LEU A 178 -2.81 -11.00 1.80
N SER A 179 -3.10 -12.22 2.25
CA SER A 179 -3.33 -13.37 1.36
C SER A 179 -4.54 -13.16 0.46
N LEU A 180 -5.66 -12.66 1.01
CA LEU A 180 -6.86 -12.36 0.22
C LEU A 180 -6.59 -11.26 -0.82
N ILE A 181 -5.88 -10.19 -0.44
CA ILE A 181 -5.49 -9.13 -1.37
C ILE A 181 -4.60 -9.69 -2.49
N ALA A 182 -3.60 -10.49 -2.16
CA ALA A 182 -2.70 -11.09 -3.13
C ALA A 182 -3.44 -12.00 -4.12
N GLN A 183 -4.37 -12.84 -3.63
CA GLN A 183 -5.21 -13.70 -4.46
C GLN A 183 -6.07 -12.92 -5.46
N GLU A 184 -6.61 -11.77 -5.04
CA GLU A 184 -7.41 -10.92 -5.93
C GLU A 184 -6.56 -10.14 -6.95
N ILE A 185 -5.32 -9.79 -6.62
CA ILE A 185 -4.40 -9.03 -7.51
C ILE A 185 -3.70 -9.95 -8.50
N SER A 186 -3.29 -11.15 -8.08
CA SER A 186 -2.49 -12.09 -8.89
C SER A 186 -3.01 -12.33 -10.32
N PRO A 187 -4.31 -12.52 -10.58
CA PRO A 187 -4.81 -12.71 -11.94
C PRO A 187 -4.85 -11.41 -12.79
N ILE A 188 -4.63 -10.25 -12.17
CA ILE A 188 -4.78 -8.94 -12.82
C ILE A 188 -3.43 -8.43 -13.33
N ILE A 189 -2.42 -8.39 -12.45
CA ILE A 189 -1.12 -7.76 -12.71
C ILE A 189 -0.05 -8.44 -11.84
N PRO A 190 1.20 -8.60 -12.30
CA PRO A 190 2.30 -9.02 -11.44
C PRO A 190 2.43 -8.14 -10.21
N PHE A 191 2.74 -8.74 -9.06
CA PHE A 191 2.88 -7.99 -7.83
C PHE A 191 4.08 -8.42 -7.00
N GLY A 192 4.51 -7.53 -6.11
CA GLY A 192 5.43 -7.78 -5.01
C GLY A 192 4.82 -7.33 -3.69
N VAL A 193 5.43 -7.72 -2.60
CA VAL A 193 4.98 -7.34 -1.25
C VAL A 193 6.14 -6.69 -0.50
N ARG A 194 5.89 -5.51 0.08
CA ARG A 194 6.82 -4.86 1.00
C ARG A 194 6.41 -5.13 2.43
N ILE A 195 7.30 -5.74 3.23
CA ILE A 195 7.08 -6.02 4.65
C ILE A 195 8.10 -5.29 5.53
N SER A 196 7.76 -5.05 6.80
CA SER A 196 8.72 -4.72 7.85
C SER A 196 9.34 -6.01 8.37
N ALA A 197 10.67 -6.04 8.52
CA ALA A 197 11.39 -7.25 8.92
C ALA A 197 11.35 -7.50 10.42
N ASP A 198 11.10 -6.46 11.22
CA ASP A 198 11.05 -6.52 12.69
C ASP A 198 10.19 -5.36 13.19
N ASP A 199 9.44 -5.55 14.27
CA ASP A 199 8.66 -4.48 14.91
C ASP A 199 9.49 -3.66 15.91
N TRP A 200 10.71 -4.13 16.27
CA TRP A 200 11.63 -3.52 17.22
C TRP A 200 11.03 -3.29 18.62
N GLU A 201 9.98 -4.03 18.98
CA GLU A 201 9.25 -3.91 20.23
C GLU A 201 8.94 -5.29 20.81
N VAL A 202 9.00 -5.43 22.12
CA VAL A 202 8.72 -6.69 22.82
C VAL A 202 7.27 -7.13 22.54
N GLY A 203 7.13 -8.38 22.12
CA GLY A 203 5.82 -8.96 21.77
C GLY A 203 5.34 -8.61 20.34
N GLY A 204 6.14 -7.89 19.55
CA GLY A 204 5.93 -7.66 18.13
C GLY A 204 6.46 -8.80 17.26
N ASN A 205 6.35 -8.63 15.93
CA ASN A 205 6.97 -9.55 14.98
C ASN A 205 8.50 -9.45 15.06
N THR A 206 9.13 -10.60 15.14
CA THR A 206 10.58 -10.77 15.09
C THR A 206 11.04 -11.06 13.65
N ILE A 207 12.37 -11.06 13.44
CA ILE A 207 12.95 -11.48 12.16
C ILE A 207 12.55 -12.92 11.77
N GLU A 208 12.34 -13.81 12.74
CA GLU A 208 11.91 -15.18 12.48
C GLU A 208 10.44 -15.22 12.01
N ASP A 209 9.56 -14.42 12.62
CA ASP A 209 8.18 -14.27 12.13
C ASP A 209 8.16 -13.70 10.71
N SER A 210 8.99 -12.71 10.44
CA SER A 210 9.10 -12.08 9.12
C SER A 210 9.63 -13.03 8.04
N LYS A 211 10.52 -13.97 8.37
CA LYS A 211 10.93 -15.05 7.46
C LYS A 211 9.76 -15.96 7.09
N ILE A 212 8.90 -16.30 8.07
CA ILE A 212 7.68 -17.08 7.82
C ILE A 212 6.72 -16.31 6.90
N ILE A 213 6.49 -15.03 7.21
CA ILE A 213 5.66 -14.14 6.39
C ILE A 213 6.20 -14.05 4.96
N ALA A 214 7.51 -13.79 4.79
CA ALA A 214 8.14 -13.66 3.47
C ALA A 214 8.03 -14.96 2.66
N LYS A 215 8.25 -16.13 3.30
CA LYS A 215 8.08 -17.42 2.64
C LYS A 215 6.64 -17.61 2.14
N LYS A 216 5.64 -17.31 2.97
CA LYS A 216 4.23 -17.37 2.57
C LYS A 216 3.88 -16.37 1.46
N CYS A 217 4.44 -15.17 1.49
CA CYS A 217 4.28 -14.20 0.39
C CYS A 217 4.81 -14.76 -0.93
N ALA A 218 5.98 -15.44 -0.92
CA ALA A 218 6.54 -16.07 -2.12
C ALA A 218 5.68 -17.23 -2.68
N GLU A 219 4.82 -17.83 -1.87
CA GLU A 219 3.86 -18.85 -2.32
C GLU A 219 2.60 -18.23 -2.96
N LEU A 220 2.38 -16.91 -2.78
CA LEU A 220 1.24 -16.16 -3.34
C LEU A 220 1.58 -15.48 -4.67
N THR A 221 2.87 -15.30 -4.98
CA THR A 221 3.39 -14.70 -6.21
C THR A 221 3.76 -15.81 -7.20
#